data_d730255b75b4f1385f5572c6e562e523
#
_entry.id   d730255b75b4f1385f5572c6e562e523
#
_cell.length_a   1.000
_cell.length_b   1.000
_cell.length_c   1.000
_cell.angle_alpha   90.00
_cell.angle_beta   90.00
_cell.angle_gamma   90.00
#
_symmetry.space_group_name_H-M   'P 1'
#
loop_
_entity.id
_entity.type
_entity.pdbx_description
1 polymer ?
#
loop_
_entity_poly.entity_id
_entity_poly.type
_entity_poly.pdbx_seq_one_letter_code
_entity_poly.pdbx_strand_id
1 'polypeptide(L)'
;GRNPDPRLIDVERIEALRGPQGTLYGASSQSGTLRVITNKPDPSGFDSWAEAQVSSVKDGGTGYDVSAMLNIPLAEDRFALRLVGFTAEDAGYIDNVLGSSQGTGTDNCHVPDGPFMPCPGFTNADVVAKDVNSTRTDGGRAALRWDATENVNATLGVVFQDVSAKGHGDINLGVGDLNQVRFE
;
A
#
# COMPACT_ATOMS: atom_id res chain seq x y z
N GLY A 1 10.59 -6.54 8.27
CA GLY A 1 9.35 -5.77 8.34
C GLY A 1 9.29 -4.81 7.16
N ARG A 2 8.20 -4.81 6.41
CA ARG A 2 7.98 -3.79 5.39
C ARG A 2 7.68 -2.48 6.13
N ASN A 3 8.38 -1.41 5.77
CA ASN A 3 8.00 -0.08 6.22
C ASN A 3 6.57 0.21 5.72
N PRO A 4 5.67 0.71 6.55
CA PRO A 4 4.38 1.17 6.06
C PRO A 4 4.64 2.33 5.09
N ASP A 5 4.07 2.23 3.90
CA ASP A 5 4.07 3.30 2.91
C ASP A 5 2.70 4.03 3.00
N PRO A 6 2.61 5.08 3.83
CA PRO A 6 1.34 5.77 4.03
C PRO A 6 0.99 6.57 2.78
N ARG A 7 -0.26 6.45 2.31
CA ARG A 7 -0.76 7.33 1.26
C ARG A 7 -0.82 8.77 1.76
N LEU A 8 -0.21 9.67 0.97
CA LEU A 8 -0.06 11.09 1.29
C LEU A 8 -1.31 11.86 0.85
N ILE A 9 -2.41 11.69 1.58
CA ILE A 9 -3.68 12.35 1.29
C ILE A 9 -3.95 13.42 2.33
N ASP A 10 -4.43 14.58 1.88
CA ASP A 10 -4.75 15.73 2.72
C ASP A 10 -3.55 16.15 3.58
N VAL A 11 -2.40 16.28 2.94
CA VAL A 11 -1.13 16.69 3.54
C VAL A 11 -0.99 18.21 3.49
N GLU A 12 -0.66 18.81 4.63
CA GLU A 12 -0.31 20.24 4.71
C GLU A 12 1.11 20.46 4.19
N ARG A 13 2.08 19.66 4.68
CA ARG A 13 3.48 19.75 4.27
C ARG A 13 4.28 18.50 4.65
N ILE A 14 5.42 18.35 4.01
CA ILE A 14 6.43 17.33 4.34
C ILE A 14 7.70 18.04 4.78
N GLU A 15 8.19 17.66 5.96
CA GLU A 15 9.42 18.19 6.55
C GLU A 15 10.53 17.14 6.47
N ALA A 16 11.68 17.52 5.92
CA ALA A 16 12.89 16.69 5.90
C ALA A 16 13.86 17.19 6.98
N LEU A 17 13.99 16.46 8.06
CA LEU A 17 14.92 16.74 9.15
C LEU A 17 16.24 16.01 8.84
N ARG A 18 17.29 16.77 8.57
CA ARG A 18 18.61 16.24 8.23
C ARG A 18 19.43 15.94 9.48
N GLY A 19 20.22 14.87 9.40
CA GLY A 19 21.10 14.44 10.48
C GLY A 19 20.40 13.55 11.54
N PRO A 20 21.16 13.07 12.52
CA PRO A 20 20.66 12.15 13.53
C PRO A 20 19.52 12.75 14.37
N GLN A 21 18.36 12.09 14.36
CA GLN A 21 17.16 12.53 15.08
C GLN A 21 16.74 11.51 16.16
N GLY A 22 17.66 10.62 16.57
CA GLY A 22 17.38 9.48 17.44
C GLY A 22 16.77 9.82 18.80
N THR A 23 17.08 11.01 19.36
CA THR A 23 16.54 11.46 20.66
C THR A 23 15.05 11.77 20.65
N LEU A 24 14.51 12.21 19.50
CA LEU A 24 13.09 12.59 19.36
C LEU A 24 12.26 11.55 18.61
N TYR A 25 12.88 10.87 17.64
CA TYR A 25 12.17 9.99 16.68
C TYR A 25 12.61 8.52 16.73
N GLY A 26 13.45 8.14 17.69
CA GLY A 26 13.88 6.77 17.94
C GLY A 26 15.11 6.34 17.15
N ALA A 27 15.61 5.14 17.47
CA ALA A 27 16.91 4.63 17.01
C ALA A 27 17.05 4.48 15.47
N SER A 28 15.95 4.39 14.74
CA SER A 28 15.96 4.25 13.28
C SER A 28 16.25 5.56 12.53
N SER A 29 16.26 6.71 13.22
CA SER A 29 16.43 8.04 12.62
C SER A 29 17.89 8.51 12.61
N GLN A 30 18.81 7.63 12.13
CA GLN A 30 20.26 7.92 12.14
C GLN A 30 20.69 8.90 11.04
N SER A 31 20.08 8.82 9.86
CA SER A 31 20.44 9.64 8.69
C SER A 31 19.52 10.85 8.51
N GLY A 32 18.39 10.86 9.21
CA GLY A 32 17.36 11.88 9.11
C GLY A 32 15.96 11.31 9.28
N THR A 33 14.96 12.19 9.22
CA THR A 33 13.55 11.83 9.37
C THR A 33 12.71 12.61 8.38
N LEU A 34 11.82 11.92 7.66
CA LEU A 34 10.73 12.54 6.91
C LEU A 34 9.50 12.60 7.80
N ARG A 35 8.96 13.79 7.96
CA ARG A 35 7.79 14.06 8.77
C ARG A 35 6.65 14.54 7.89
N VAL A 36 5.58 13.77 7.82
CA VAL A 36 4.36 14.13 7.11
C VAL A 36 3.41 14.82 8.08
N ILE A 37 3.03 16.05 7.77
CA ILE A 37 2.10 16.85 8.55
C ILE A 37 0.81 16.98 7.75
N THR A 38 -0.26 16.45 8.30
CA THR A 38 -1.59 16.48 7.67
C THR A 38 -2.34 17.75 8.06
N ASN A 39 -3.26 18.18 7.19
CA ASN A 39 -4.14 19.30 7.49
C ASN A 39 -4.92 19.05 8.78
N LYS A 40 -4.99 20.09 9.62
CA LYS A 40 -5.77 20.06 10.86
C LYS A 40 -7.23 20.43 10.58
N PRO A 41 -8.18 19.98 11.44
CA PRO A 41 -9.54 20.49 11.38
C PRO A 41 -9.60 22.00 11.55
N ASP A 42 -10.45 22.65 10.75
CA ASP A 42 -10.66 24.10 10.78
C ASP A 42 -12.05 24.40 11.37
N PRO A 43 -12.16 25.05 12.54
CA PRO A 43 -13.45 25.39 13.13
C PRO A 43 -14.12 26.62 12.48
N SER A 44 -13.44 27.35 11.60
CA SER A 44 -13.95 28.56 10.98
C SER A 44 -14.97 28.32 9.86
N GLY A 45 -14.98 27.11 9.25
CA GLY A 45 -15.88 26.85 8.14
C GLY A 45 -15.96 25.40 7.68
N PHE A 46 -17.02 25.10 6.96
CA PHE A 46 -17.18 23.85 6.25
C PHE A 46 -16.31 23.83 4.99
N ASP A 47 -15.58 22.73 4.79
CA ASP A 47 -14.80 22.49 3.58
C ASP A 47 -14.93 21.04 3.15
N SER A 48 -14.90 20.75 1.86
CA SER A 48 -14.96 19.39 1.32
C SER A 48 -14.35 19.30 -0.06
N TRP A 49 -13.74 18.18 -0.34
CA TRP A 49 -13.33 17.84 -1.70
C TRP A 49 -13.44 16.32 -1.93
N ALA A 50 -13.55 15.94 -3.18
CA ALA A 50 -13.46 14.56 -3.62
C ALA A 50 -12.68 14.49 -4.93
N GLU A 51 -11.85 13.47 -5.06
CA GLU A 51 -11.03 13.21 -6.23
C GLU A 51 -11.20 11.75 -6.66
N ALA A 52 -11.26 11.52 -7.97
CA ALA A 52 -11.25 10.19 -8.54
C ALA A 52 -10.30 10.17 -9.73
N GLN A 53 -9.42 9.18 -9.77
CA GLN A 53 -8.46 8.96 -10.83
C GLN A 53 -8.59 7.53 -11.33
N VAL A 54 -8.45 7.36 -12.65
CA VAL A 54 -8.33 6.04 -13.29
C VAL A 54 -7.01 6.00 -14.04
N SER A 55 -6.28 4.93 -13.89
CA SER A 55 -5.00 4.69 -14.54
C SER A 55 -5.05 3.38 -15.33
N SER A 56 -4.26 3.29 -16.39
CA SER A 56 -4.09 2.06 -17.15
C SER A 56 -2.60 1.83 -17.39
N VAL A 57 -2.16 0.63 -17.13
CA VAL A 57 -0.77 0.22 -17.38
C VAL A 57 -0.71 -0.42 -18.75
N LYS A 58 0.29 -0.04 -19.54
CA LYS A 58 0.50 -0.68 -20.84
C LYS A 58 0.82 -2.17 -20.65
N ASP A 59 0.11 -3.02 -21.36
CA ASP A 59 0.22 -4.48 -21.26
C ASP A 59 -0.07 -5.01 -19.84
N GLY A 60 -0.92 -4.29 -19.08
CA GLY A 60 -1.35 -4.61 -17.73
C GLY A 60 -2.80 -4.20 -17.46
N GLY A 61 -3.20 -4.23 -16.22
CA GLY A 61 -4.56 -3.93 -15.76
C GLY A 61 -4.91 -2.45 -15.72
N THR A 62 -6.08 -2.19 -15.17
CA THR A 62 -6.58 -0.83 -14.88
C THR A 62 -6.61 -0.61 -13.38
N GLY A 63 -6.06 0.50 -12.94
CA GLY A 63 -6.09 0.95 -11.56
C GLY A 63 -7.03 2.12 -11.36
N TYR A 64 -7.38 2.39 -10.11
CA TYR A 64 -8.15 3.55 -9.71
C TYR A 64 -7.68 4.08 -8.36
N ASP A 65 -7.95 5.37 -8.13
CA ASP A 65 -7.77 6.04 -6.84
C ASP A 65 -8.99 6.91 -6.60
N VAL A 66 -9.61 6.77 -5.44
CA VAL A 66 -10.74 7.60 -5.01
C VAL A 66 -10.45 8.08 -3.60
N SER A 67 -10.50 9.38 -3.40
CA SER A 67 -10.30 9.99 -2.10
C SER A 67 -11.28 11.14 -1.87
N ALA A 68 -11.62 11.36 -0.60
CA ALA A 68 -12.51 12.43 -0.20
C ALA A 68 -12.15 12.96 1.19
N MET A 69 -12.45 14.23 1.40
CA MET A 69 -12.28 14.92 2.67
C MET A 69 -13.53 15.74 3.02
N LEU A 70 -13.86 15.74 4.30
CA LEU A 70 -14.90 16.61 4.88
C LEU A 70 -14.31 17.31 6.12
N ASN A 71 -14.42 18.60 6.17
CA ASN A 71 -14.16 19.44 7.35
C ASN A 71 -15.46 20.01 7.86
N ILE A 72 -15.85 19.66 9.07
CA ILE A 72 -17.15 20.01 9.65
C ILE A 72 -16.91 20.82 10.93
N PRO A 73 -17.23 22.13 10.94
CA PRO A 73 -17.27 22.88 12.18
C PRO A 73 -18.45 22.40 13.02
N LEU A 74 -18.16 21.83 14.20
CA LEU A 74 -19.17 21.34 15.13
C LEU A 74 -19.68 22.45 16.07
N ALA A 75 -18.78 23.36 16.42
CA ALA A 75 -19.11 24.59 17.13
C ALA A 75 -18.19 25.69 16.62
N GLU A 76 -18.78 26.80 16.26
CA GLU A 76 -18.12 27.93 15.62
C GLU A 76 -16.89 28.37 16.45
N ASP A 77 -15.75 28.47 15.77
CA ASP A 77 -14.45 28.84 16.29
C ASP A 77 -13.92 27.98 17.49
N ARG A 78 -14.56 26.85 17.80
CA ARG A 78 -14.18 26.03 18.96
C ARG A 78 -13.95 24.56 18.68
N PHE A 79 -14.80 23.94 17.87
CA PHE A 79 -14.69 22.52 17.58
C PHE A 79 -14.84 22.27 16.08
N ALA A 80 -13.95 21.45 15.56
CA ALA A 80 -14.01 20.95 14.20
C ALA A 80 -13.67 19.48 14.10
N LEU A 81 -14.34 18.78 13.21
CA LEU A 81 -14.07 17.40 12.82
C LEU A 81 -13.60 17.39 11.37
N ARG A 82 -12.47 16.75 11.12
CA ARG A 82 -11.95 16.49 9.77
C ARG A 82 -11.90 15.00 9.50
N LEU A 83 -12.56 14.57 8.44
CA LEU A 83 -12.64 13.19 7.99
C LEU A 83 -11.99 13.07 6.62
N VAL A 84 -11.16 12.06 6.43
CA VAL A 84 -10.53 11.71 5.15
C VAL A 84 -10.73 10.23 4.93
N GLY A 85 -11.15 9.84 3.75
CA GLY A 85 -11.27 8.45 3.35
C GLY A 85 -10.70 8.23 1.96
N PHE A 86 -10.15 7.05 1.72
CA PHE A 86 -9.61 6.71 0.41
C PHE A 86 -9.65 5.21 0.15
N THR A 87 -9.73 4.88 -1.13
CA THR A 87 -9.54 3.54 -1.66
C THR A 87 -8.81 3.64 -2.97
N ALA A 88 -7.84 2.77 -3.17
CA ALA A 88 -7.05 2.75 -4.39
C ALA A 88 -6.69 1.32 -4.78
N GLU A 89 -6.61 1.07 -6.07
CA GLU A 89 -6.09 -0.16 -6.63
C GLU A 89 -5.00 0.19 -7.66
N ASP A 90 -3.77 -0.17 -7.33
CA ASP A 90 -2.66 -0.09 -8.26
C ASP A 90 -2.70 -1.31 -9.16
N ALA A 91 -2.77 -1.09 -10.48
CA ALA A 91 -2.92 -2.14 -11.46
C ALA A 91 -1.73 -3.11 -11.46
N GLY A 92 -2.02 -4.39 -11.57
CA GLY A 92 -1.00 -5.40 -11.87
C GLY A 92 -0.52 -5.30 -13.31
N TYR A 93 0.66 -5.84 -13.57
CA TYR A 93 1.29 -5.90 -14.90
C TYR A 93 2.17 -7.14 -15.09
N ILE A 94 2.14 -8.06 -14.14
CA ILE A 94 2.90 -9.32 -14.21
C ILE A 94 1.92 -10.46 -14.44
N ASP A 95 2.14 -11.23 -15.49
CA ASP A 95 1.34 -12.41 -15.78
C ASP A 95 1.98 -13.67 -15.20
N ASN A 96 1.19 -14.50 -14.51
CA ASN A 96 1.58 -15.85 -14.16
C ASN A 96 1.21 -16.76 -15.33
N VAL A 97 2.21 -17.09 -16.14
CA VAL A 97 2.00 -17.90 -17.36
C VAL A 97 2.13 -19.39 -17.08
N LEU A 98 1.52 -20.19 -17.96
CA LEU A 98 1.59 -21.64 -17.85
C LEU A 98 3.04 -22.12 -17.92
N GLY A 99 3.45 -22.85 -16.92
CA GLY A 99 4.73 -23.53 -16.84
C GLY A 99 4.58 -24.97 -16.36
N SER A 100 5.53 -25.79 -16.71
CA SER A 100 5.63 -27.14 -16.19
C SER A 100 7.03 -27.37 -15.67
N SER A 101 7.16 -27.90 -14.46
CA SER A 101 8.41 -28.54 -14.06
C SER A 101 8.44 -29.92 -14.67
N GLN A 102 8.95 -30.04 -15.89
CA GLN A 102 9.35 -31.36 -16.39
C GLN A 102 10.65 -31.70 -15.66
N GLY A 103 10.60 -32.68 -14.76
CA GLY A 103 11.82 -33.37 -14.38
C GLY A 103 12.46 -33.83 -15.68
N THR A 104 13.54 -33.18 -16.11
CA THR A 104 14.40 -33.72 -17.17
C THR A 104 14.80 -35.09 -16.63
N GLY A 105 14.53 -36.16 -17.33
CA GLY A 105 14.57 -37.56 -16.89
C GLY A 105 15.86 -38.06 -16.19
N THR A 106 16.66 -37.11 -15.68
CA THR A 106 17.84 -37.30 -14.82
C THR A 106 17.57 -36.85 -13.37
N ASP A 107 16.48 -36.11 -13.09
CA ASP A 107 16.13 -35.68 -11.74
C ASP A 107 15.26 -36.78 -11.09
N ASN A 108 15.90 -37.62 -10.29
CA ASN A 108 15.21 -38.61 -9.49
C ASN A 108 14.74 -38.00 -8.19
N CYS A 109 13.45 -38.02 -7.93
CA CYS A 109 12.92 -37.70 -6.62
C CYS A 109 13.36 -38.76 -5.61
N HIS A 110 14.06 -38.33 -4.57
CA HIS A 110 14.45 -39.20 -3.48
C HIS A 110 13.22 -39.48 -2.59
N VAL A 111 12.74 -40.71 -2.64
CA VAL A 111 11.78 -41.20 -1.65
C VAL A 111 12.61 -41.80 -0.50
N PRO A 112 12.48 -41.29 0.75
CA PRO A 112 13.16 -41.91 1.89
C PRO A 112 12.85 -43.41 1.92
N ASP A 113 13.89 -44.26 1.93
CA ASP A 113 13.81 -45.71 1.96
C ASP A 113 13.16 -46.39 0.74
N GLY A 114 13.04 -45.66 -0.43
CA GLY A 114 12.45 -46.20 -1.65
C GLY A 114 13.37 -46.14 -2.88
N PRO A 115 12.95 -46.78 -4.00
CA PRO A 115 13.69 -46.67 -5.26
C PRO A 115 13.61 -45.27 -5.83
N PHE A 116 14.64 -44.86 -6.56
CA PHE A 116 14.61 -43.62 -7.33
C PHE A 116 13.50 -43.72 -8.39
N MET A 117 12.55 -42.81 -8.30
CA MET A 117 11.43 -42.70 -9.25
C MET A 117 11.53 -41.40 -10.05
N PRO A 118 11.12 -41.38 -11.33
CA PRO A 118 11.01 -40.14 -12.08
C PRO A 118 10.12 -39.14 -11.29
N CYS A 119 10.56 -37.91 -11.17
CA CYS A 119 9.76 -36.88 -10.51
C CYS A 119 8.47 -36.67 -11.31
N PRO A 120 7.28 -36.69 -10.68
CA PRO A 120 6.06 -36.33 -11.35
C PRO A 120 6.17 -34.89 -11.86
N GLY A 121 5.80 -34.66 -13.11
CA GLY A 121 5.72 -33.31 -13.67
C GLY A 121 4.62 -32.53 -12.95
N PHE A 122 4.95 -31.34 -12.49
CA PHE A 122 3.98 -30.39 -11.91
C PHE A 122 3.65 -29.33 -12.95
N THR A 123 2.42 -28.89 -12.98
CA THR A 123 1.97 -27.76 -13.77
C THR A 123 1.34 -26.72 -12.85
N ASN A 124 1.43 -25.45 -13.22
CA ASN A 124 0.77 -24.36 -12.53
C ASN A 124 -0.57 -23.96 -13.17
N ALA A 125 -1.20 -24.87 -13.92
CA ALA A 125 -2.41 -24.57 -14.67
C ALA A 125 -3.54 -23.97 -13.82
N ASP A 126 -3.62 -24.35 -12.55
CA ASP A 126 -4.65 -23.88 -11.62
C ASP A 126 -4.42 -22.46 -11.09
N VAL A 127 -3.22 -21.90 -11.28
CA VAL A 127 -2.83 -20.57 -10.80
C VAL A 127 -2.37 -19.63 -11.90
N VAL A 128 -2.61 -20.01 -13.17
CA VAL A 128 -2.39 -19.11 -14.32
C VAL A 128 -3.36 -17.94 -14.24
N ALA A 129 -2.82 -16.72 -14.23
CA ALA A 129 -3.63 -15.52 -14.16
C ALA A 129 -2.86 -14.31 -14.71
N LYS A 130 -3.59 -13.30 -15.16
CA LYS A 130 -3.04 -12.05 -15.61
C LYS A 130 -2.96 -11.04 -14.45
N ASP A 131 -2.02 -10.13 -14.57
CA ASP A 131 -1.92 -8.94 -13.69
C ASP A 131 -1.83 -9.30 -12.19
N VAL A 132 -1.07 -10.34 -11.85
CA VAL A 132 -1.07 -10.95 -10.52
C VAL A 132 -0.37 -10.14 -9.42
N ASN A 133 0.17 -8.96 -9.71
CA ASN A 133 0.84 -8.11 -8.74
C ASN A 133 0.06 -6.84 -8.42
N SER A 134 -1.26 -6.85 -8.55
CA SER A 134 -2.08 -5.70 -8.13
C SER A 134 -2.04 -5.48 -6.63
N THR A 135 -2.13 -4.21 -6.21
CA THR A 135 -2.14 -3.82 -4.80
C THR A 135 -3.34 -2.94 -4.53
N ARG A 136 -4.16 -3.32 -3.55
CA ARG A 136 -5.27 -2.53 -3.05
C ARG A 136 -4.91 -1.90 -1.72
N THR A 137 -5.21 -0.63 -1.58
CA THR A 137 -5.01 0.15 -0.36
C THR A 137 -6.32 0.85 0.01
N ASP A 138 -6.83 0.54 1.18
CA ASP A 138 -8.01 1.18 1.77
C ASP A 138 -7.59 1.89 3.06
N GLY A 139 -8.13 3.08 3.33
CA GLY A 139 -7.77 3.76 4.56
C GLY A 139 -8.56 5.03 4.84
N GLY A 140 -8.24 5.61 5.98
CA GLY A 140 -8.87 6.84 6.38
C GLY A 140 -8.25 7.46 7.61
N ARG A 141 -8.65 8.70 7.86
CA ARG A 141 -8.25 9.50 9.00
C ARG A 141 -9.44 10.26 9.54
N ALA A 142 -9.53 10.32 10.88
CA ALA A 142 -10.44 11.21 11.57
C ALA A 142 -9.62 12.06 12.54
N ALA A 143 -9.86 13.37 12.57
CA ALA A 143 -9.24 14.29 13.51
C ALA A 143 -10.29 15.22 14.11
N LEU A 144 -10.22 15.40 15.43
CA LEU A 144 -11.05 16.34 16.19
C LEU A 144 -10.15 17.41 16.78
N ARG A 145 -10.46 18.66 16.51
CA ARG A 145 -9.79 19.82 17.11
C ARG A 145 -10.73 20.51 18.08
N TRP A 146 -10.16 20.91 19.20
CA TRP A 146 -10.78 21.72 20.22
C TRP A 146 -9.92 22.94 20.54
N ASP A 147 -10.43 24.12 20.29
CA ASP A 147 -9.84 25.38 20.69
C ASP A 147 -10.48 25.84 22.02
N ALA A 148 -9.82 25.47 23.11
CA ALA A 148 -10.32 25.72 24.46
C ALA A 148 -10.25 27.21 24.83
N THR A 149 -9.19 27.90 24.41
CA THR A 149 -8.96 29.34 24.53
C THR A 149 -8.14 29.81 23.33
N GLU A 150 -7.96 31.13 23.19
CA GLU A 150 -7.12 31.75 22.15
C GLU A 150 -5.68 31.20 22.14
N ASN A 151 -5.18 30.70 23.24
CA ASN A 151 -3.80 30.24 23.42
C ASN A 151 -3.70 28.72 23.65
N VAL A 152 -4.83 27.99 23.73
CA VAL A 152 -4.85 26.56 24.05
C VAL A 152 -5.71 25.83 23.05
N ASN A 153 -5.09 24.98 22.27
CA ASN A 153 -5.79 24.07 21.37
C ASN A 153 -5.31 22.62 21.58
N ALA A 154 -6.20 21.68 21.34
CA ALA A 154 -5.92 20.26 21.36
C ALA A 154 -6.44 19.62 20.08
N THR A 155 -5.67 18.70 19.52
CA THR A 155 -6.09 17.91 18.35
C THR A 155 -5.88 16.43 18.65
N LEU A 156 -6.95 15.65 18.53
CA LEU A 156 -6.90 14.20 18.61
C LEU A 156 -7.12 13.62 17.20
N GLY A 157 -6.24 12.74 16.77
CA GLY A 157 -6.33 12.11 15.44
C GLY A 157 -6.18 10.59 15.51
N VAL A 158 -6.91 9.90 14.65
CA VAL A 158 -6.81 8.47 14.41
C VAL A 158 -6.62 8.24 12.92
N VAL A 159 -5.69 7.36 12.57
CA VAL A 159 -5.39 6.93 11.20
C VAL A 159 -5.46 5.42 11.13
N PHE A 160 -6.04 4.90 10.07
CA PHE A 160 -5.95 3.47 9.73
C PHE A 160 -5.65 3.32 8.23
N GLN A 161 -4.92 2.28 7.88
CA GLN A 161 -4.66 1.89 6.50
C GLN A 161 -4.50 0.38 6.43
N ASP A 162 -5.14 -0.23 5.46
CA ASP A 162 -4.97 -1.63 5.09
C ASP A 162 -4.41 -1.73 3.68
N VAL A 163 -3.43 -2.61 3.49
CA VAL A 163 -2.79 -2.84 2.20
C VAL A 163 -2.81 -4.32 1.88
N SER A 164 -3.51 -4.67 0.82
CA SER A 164 -3.63 -6.04 0.31
C SER A 164 -2.96 -6.13 -1.06
N ALA A 165 -1.88 -6.89 -1.15
CA ALA A 165 -1.17 -7.16 -2.40
C ALA A 165 -1.50 -8.56 -2.89
N LYS A 166 -1.85 -8.70 -4.17
CA LYS A 166 -2.00 -9.99 -4.85
C LYS A 166 -0.65 -10.34 -5.48
N GLY A 167 -0.09 -11.47 -5.03
CA GLY A 167 1.17 -11.96 -5.58
C GLY A 167 2.41 -11.17 -5.16
N HIS A 168 3.50 -11.37 -5.87
CA HIS A 168 4.80 -10.72 -5.64
C HIS A 168 5.22 -10.00 -6.92
N GLY A 169 6.02 -8.95 -6.78
CA GLY A 169 6.57 -8.20 -7.90
C GLY A 169 7.77 -8.86 -8.60
N ASP A 170 8.02 -10.15 -8.36
CA ASP A 170 9.15 -10.87 -8.95
C ASP A 170 8.79 -11.35 -10.36
N ILE A 171 9.70 -11.19 -11.29
CA ILE A 171 9.57 -11.67 -12.67
C ILE A 171 10.59 -12.78 -12.94
N ASN A 172 10.25 -13.67 -13.86
CA ASN A 172 11.15 -14.71 -14.33
C ASN A 172 11.60 -14.40 -15.76
N LEU A 173 12.81 -13.89 -15.91
CA LEU A 173 13.40 -13.50 -17.19
C LEU A 173 13.50 -14.66 -18.21
N GLY A 174 13.42 -15.89 -17.75
CA GLY A 174 13.44 -17.07 -18.62
C GLY A 174 12.13 -17.33 -19.39
N VAL A 175 11.03 -16.68 -19.00
CA VAL A 175 9.71 -16.88 -19.63
C VAL A 175 9.19 -15.64 -20.36
N GLY A 176 10.01 -14.60 -20.47
CA GLY A 176 9.69 -13.36 -21.18
C GLY A 176 9.64 -12.14 -20.25
N ASP A 177 9.42 -10.97 -20.84
CA ASP A 177 9.32 -9.73 -20.12
C ASP A 177 8.04 -9.68 -19.29
N LEU A 178 8.16 -9.25 -18.02
CA LEU A 178 7.04 -9.07 -17.08
C LEU A 178 6.18 -10.33 -16.87
N ASN A 179 6.78 -11.51 -17.03
CA ASN A 179 6.12 -12.79 -16.80
C ASN A 179 6.78 -13.55 -15.65
N GLN A 180 6.01 -14.41 -15.01
CA GLN A 180 6.50 -15.35 -14.00
C GLN A 180 5.87 -16.74 -14.20
N VAL A 181 6.50 -17.77 -13.65
CA VAL A 181 5.92 -19.08 -13.46
C VAL A 181 5.92 -19.38 -11.98
N ARG A 182 4.74 -19.46 -11.38
CA ARG A 182 4.54 -19.79 -9.97
C ARG A 182 3.58 -20.97 -9.85
N PHE A 183 3.83 -21.80 -8.87
CA PHE A 183 3.06 -23.02 -8.61
C PHE A 183 2.18 -22.91 -7.34
N GLU A 184 2.17 -21.71 -6.71
CA GLU A 184 1.36 -21.41 -5.52
C GLU A 184 0.67 -20.05 -5.67
#